data_ce9ea833f4628836b8edaded93c1a12f
#
_entry.id   ce9ea833f4628836b8edaded93c1a12f
#
_cell.length_a   1.000
_cell.length_b   1.000
_cell.length_c   1.000
_cell.angle_alpha   90.00
_cell.angle_beta   90.00
_cell.angle_gamma   90.00
#
_symmetry.space_group_name_H-M   'P 1'
#
loop_
_entity.id
_entity.type
_entity.pdbx_description
1 polymer ?
#
loop_
_entity_poly.entity_id
_entity_poly.type
_entity_poly.pdbx_seq_one_letter_code
_entity_poly.pdbx_strand_id
1 'polypeptide(L)' 'MRALLDYMVRNLVDQPEAVQIRERVTPYAVTYRLSVSSQEAGKIIGRNGRVAKAIRDLMAVAAARQGKRVHIDIE' A
#
# COMPACT_ATOMS: atom_id res chain seq x y z
N MET A 1 1.27 -4.28 10.28
CA MET A 1 0.70 -4.26 8.91
C MET A 1 1.07 -2.99 8.17
N ARG A 2 0.88 -1.82 8.78
CA ARG A 2 1.26 -0.53 8.16
C ARG A 2 2.76 -0.46 7.83
N ALA A 3 3.61 -0.95 8.72
CA ALA A 3 5.05 -0.92 8.53
C ALA A 3 5.48 -1.70 7.28
N LEU A 4 4.80 -2.80 6.98
CA LEU A 4 5.08 -3.58 5.77
C LEU A 4 4.77 -2.77 4.51
N LEU A 5 3.61 -2.13 4.46
CA LEU A 5 3.22 -1.29 3.34
C LEU A 5 4.20 -0.13 3.16
N ASP A 6 4.52 0.53 4.26
CA ASP A 6 5.46 1.66 4.25
C ASP A 6 6.83 1.23 3.71
N TYR A 7 7.33 0.10 4.18
CA TYR A 7 8.61 -0.44 3.74
C TYR A 7 8.61 -0.72 2.22
N MET A 8 7.58 -1.41 1.75
CA MET A 8 7.50 -1.75 0.33
C MET A 8 7.45 -0.50 -0.55
N VAL A 9 6.59 0.44 -0.21
CA VAL A 9 6.40 1.65 -1.01
C VAL A 9 7.64 2.51 -1.03
N ARG A 10 8.25 2.74 0.12
CA ARG A 10 9.45 3.60 0.21
C ARG A 10 10.64 3.02 -0.54
N ASN A 11 10.68 1.71 -0.73
CA ASN A 11 11.75 1.07 -1.50
C ASN A 11 11.47 1.05 -3.01
N LEU A 12 10.27 1.42 -3.44
CA LEU A 12 9.91 1.45 -4.85
C LEU A 12 10.05 2.84 -5.47
N VAL A 13 10.06 3.89 -4.66
CA VAL A 13 10.08 5.27 -5.15
C VAL A 13 11.43 5.94 -4.92
N ASP A 14 11.70 6.98 -5.72
CA ASP A 14 12.93 7.76 -5.59
C ASP A 14 12.81 8.87 -4.54
N GLN A 15 11.58 9.24 -4.18
CA GLN A 15 11.30 10.29 -3.21
C GLN A 15 10.47 9.73 -2.05
N PRO A 16 11.08 8.92 -1.18
CA PRO A 16 10.35 8.31 -0.07
C PRO A 16 9.75 9.33 0.90
N GLU A 17 10.33 10.52 0.99
CA GLU A 17 9.81 11.59 1.83
C GLU A 17 8.45 12.12 1.35
N ALA A 18 8.10 11.89 0.08
CA ALA A 18 6.80 12.29 -0.46
C ALA A 18 5.71 11.24 -0.23
N VAL A 19 6.06 10.08 0.27
CA VAL A 19 5.09 9.01 0.53
C VAL A 19 4.26 9.36 1.75
N GLN A 20 2.94 9.29 1.59
CA GLN A 20 1.99 9.47 2.69
C GLN A 20 1.05 8.28 2.73
N ILE A 21 0.85 7.75 3.92
CA ILE A 21 -0.05 6.62 4.14
C ILE A 21 -1.04 7.04 5.20
N ARG A 22 -2.33 7.02 4.85
CA ARG A 22 -3.42 7.25 5.79
C ARG A 22 -4.06 5.91 6.12
N GLU A 23 -4.31 5.69 7.38
CA GLU A 23 -4.88 4.44 7.86
C GLU A 23 -6.25 4.68 8.48
N ARG A 24 -7.21 3.86 8.11
CA ARG A 24 -8.53 3.83 8.74
C ARG A 24 -8.81 2.41 9.20
N VAL A 25 -9.01 2.25 10.49
CA VAL A 25 -9.23 0.93 11.10
C VAL A 25 -10.67 0.80 11.53
N THR A 26 -11.29 -0.32 11.17
CA THR A 26 -12.58 -0.75 11.71
C THR A 26 -12.37 -2.10 12.39
N PRO A 27 -13.37 -2.64 13.13
CA PRO A 27 -13.21 -3.97 13.75
C PRO A 27 -12.91 -5.09 12.75
N TYR A 28 -13.31 -4.94 11.48
CA TYR A 28 -13.23 -6.01 10.49
C TYR A 28 -12.27 -5.71 9.36
N ALA A 29 -11.86 -4.47 9.18
CA ALA A 29 -11.08 -4.07 8.01
C ALA A 29 -10.14 -2.93 8.32
N VAL A 30 -9.08 -2.84 7.53
CA VAL A 30 -8.15 -1.72 7.54
C VAL A 30 -8.07 -1.18 6.13
N THR A 31 -8.20 0.13 5.98
CA THR A 31 -8.03 0.81 4.70
C THR A 31 -6.81 1.70 4.76
N TYR A 32 -5.94 1.55 3.78
CA TYR A 32 -4.78 2.41 3.61
C TYR A 32 -4.98 3.26 2.36
N ARG A 33 -4.81 4.57 2.51
CA ARG A 33 -4.72 5.49 1.40
C ARG A 33 -3.29 5.85 1.17
N LEU A 34 -2.78 5.47 0.01
CA LEU A 34 -1.40 5.69 -0.36
C LEU A 34 -1.31 6.85 -1.33
N SER A 35 -0.49 7.83 -0.98
CA SER A 35 -0.20 8.99 -1.83
C SER A 35 1.30 9.06 -2.05
N VAL A 36 1.70 9.22 -3.30
CA VAL A 36 3.09 9.40 -3.69
C VAL A 36 3.18 10.57 -4.67
N SER A 37 4.40 10.98 -5.01
CA SER A 37 4.59 11.97 -6.06
C SER A 37 3.90 11.51 -7.35
N SER A 38 3.23 12.41 -8.05
CA SER A 38 2.52 12.07 -9.29
C SER A 38 3.46 11.47 -10.34
N GLN A 39 4.73 11.85 -10.32
CA GLN A 39 5.73 11.32 -11.23
C GLN A 39 6.11 9.88 -10.91
N GLU A 40 5.82 9.41 -9.72
CA GLU A 40 6.21 8.08 -9.26
C GLU A 40 5.03 7.11 -9.11
N ALA A 41 3.81 7.59 -9.31
CA ALA A 41 2.63 6.73 -9.19
C ALA A 41 2.73 5.50 -10.09
N GLY A 42 3.31 5.65 -11.28
CA GLY A 42 3.49 4.54 -12.20
C GLY A 42 4.40 3.43 -11.67
N LYS A 43 5.34 3.76 -10.79
CA LYS A 43 6.22 2.76 -10.17
C LYS A 43 5.48 1.90 -9.15
N ILE A 44 4.50 2.49 -8.49
CA ILE A 44 3.68 1.78 -7.50
C ILE A 44 2.63 0.92 -8.20
N ILE A 45 2.05 1.43 -9.28
CA ILE A 45 1.05 0.68 -10.06
C ILE A 45 1.74 -0.45 -10.84
N GLY A 46 2.83 -0.11 -11.52
CA GLY A 46 3.58 -1.05 -12.35
C GLY A 46 2.88 -1.32 -13.67
N ARG A 47 3.57 -2.07 -14.53
CA ARG A 47 3.03 -2.44 -15.84
C ARG A 47 1.79 -3.31 -15.66
N ASN A 48 0.69 -2.88 -16.25
CA ASN A 48 -0.61 -3.58 -16.17
C ASN A 48 -1.09 -3.79 -14.72
N GLY A 49 -0.67 -2.91 -13.81
CA GLY A 49 -1.07 -2.99 -12.41
C GLY A 49 -0.41 -4.11 -11.61
N ARG A 50 0.65 -4.70 -12.11
CA ARG A 50 1.28 -5.87 -11.47
C ARG A 50 1.91 -5.56 -10.11
N VAL A 51 2.54 -4.39 -9.99
CA VAL A 51 3.16 -4.01 -8.72
C VAL A 51 2.08 -3.74 -7.67
N ALA A 52 1.06 -3.00 -8.04
CA ALA A 52 -0.07 -2.74 -7.15
C ALA A 52 -0.75 -4.04 -6.71
N LYS A 53 -0.92 -4.98 -7.64
CA LYS A 53 -1.51 -6.29 -7.31
C LYS A 53 -0.63 -7.04 -6.32
N ALA A 54 0.68 -7.06 -6.52
CA ALA A 54 1.61 -7.73 -5.61
C ALA A 54 1.55 -7.12 -4.22
N ILE A 55 1.51 -5.80 -4.12
CA ILE A 55 1.38 -5.10 -2.83
C ILE A 55 0.07 -5.52 -2.15
N ARG A 56 -1.04 -5.51 -2.88
CA ARG A 56 -2.33 -5.90 -2.33
C ARG A 56 -2.34 -7.34 -1.86
N ASP A 57 -1.75 -8.25 -2.63
CA ASP A 57 -1.69 -9.67 -2.28
C ASP A 57 -0.89 -9.89 -1.00
N LEU A 58 0.28 -9.25 -0.86
CA LEU A 58 1.09 -9.36 0.35
C LEU A 58 0.38 -8.78 1.56
N MET A 59 -0.27 -7.62 1.38
CA MET A 59 -1.00 -7.01 2.48
C MET A 59 -2.21 -7.84 2.89
N ALA A 60 -2.86 -8.50 1.94
CA ALA A 60 -3.98 -9.39 2.23
C ALA A 60 -3.54 -10.58 3.10
N VAL A 61 -2.36 -11.13 2.84
CA VAL A 61 -1.80 -12.21 3.67
C VAL A 61 -1.54 -11.71 5.09
N ALA A 62 -0.94 -10.53 5.22
CA ALA A 62 -0.65 -9.94 6.53
C ALA A 62 -1.95 -9.64 7.31
N ALA A 63 -2.96 -9.14 6.62
CA ALA A 63 -4.26 -8.84 7.22
C ALA A 63 -4.98 -10.10 7.68
N ALA A 64 -4.93 -11.15 6.86
CA ALA A 64 -5.57 -12.42 7.19
C ALA A 64 -5.01 -13.02 8.48
N ARG A 65 -3.71 -12.86 8.72
CA ARG A 65 -3.07 -13.31 9.96
C ARG A 65 -3.61 -12.59 11.19
N GLN A 66 -4.15 -11.39 11.02
CA GLN A 66 -4.76 -10.62 12.09
C GLN A 66 -6.27 -10.72 12.12
N GLY A 67 -6.85 -11.57 11.26
CA GLY A 67 -8.29 -11.74 11.17
C GLY A 67 -9.00 -10.54 10.56
N LYS A 68 -8.32 -9.77 9.72
CA LYS A 68 -8.86 -8.55 9.12
C LYS A 68 -8.80 -8.58 7.60
N ARG A 69 -9.63 -7.77 6.96
CA ARG A 69 -9.52 -7.48 5.54
C ARG A 69 -8.75 -6.19 5.37
N VAL A 70 -8.10 -6.03 4.23
CA VAL A 70 -7.35 -4.82 3.92
C VAL A 70 -7.75 -4.30 2.55
N HIS A 71 -7.88 -2.98 2.46
CA HIS A 71 -8.08 -2.26 1.22
C HIS A 71 -6.96 -1.24 1.06
N ILE A 72 -6.43 -1.14 -0.15
CA ILE A 72 -5.37 -0.18 -0.45
C ILE A 72 -5.79 0.65 -1.64
N ASP A 73 -5.96 1.95 -1.40
CA ASP A 73 -6.26 2.93 -2.42
C ASP A 73 -4.98 3.69 -2.77
N ILE A 74 -4.67 3.74 -4.05
CA ILE A 74 -3.50 4.48 -4.56
C ILE A 74 -4.01 5.74 -5.23
N GLU A 75 -3.58 6.89 -4.71
CA GLU A 75 -3.95 8.19 -5.25
C GLU A 75 -2.93 8.70 -6.26
#